data_6b8534febdb04fa92165d42441ffca8f
#
_entry.id   6b8534febdb04fa92165d42441ffca8f
#
_cell.length_a   1.000
_cell.length_b   1.000
_cell.length_c   1.000
_cell.angle_alpha   90.00
_cell.angle_beta   90.00
_cell.angle_gamma   90.00
#
_symmetry.space_group_name_H-M   'P 1'
#
loop_
_entity.id
_entity.type
_entity.pdbx_description
1 polymer ?
#
loop_
_entity_poly.entity_id
_entity_poly.type
_entity_poly.pdbx_seq_one_letter_code
_entity_poly.pdbx_strand_id
1 'polypeptide(L)'
;ISANEVILSSGALHTPATLMRSGVGRAGHLREHGIDVVADRAGVGMNLNEHPTIAVSSYLHSDARLHELGRGHAQVAFRYSSGIEDCGAQDMYVSASAKSGWHAVGQRLGSFLLWCNKPYSRGTVGLTSADPMAEPDVAFEMLSDRRDLERLKDSIRRLAALFADPAMNNVASDPFPSNYSERVRRIGAVTTKNKVLTSILGFLMDAPGLLRRSAINGF
;
A
#
# COMPACT_ATOMS: atom_id res chain seq x y z
N ILE A 1 -15.70 34.39 4.80
CA ILE A 1 -15.68 34.64 3.35
C ILE A 1 -17.05 34.28 2.82
N SER A 2 -17.71 35.18 2.09
CA SER A 2 -18.95 34.90 1.38
C SER A 2 -18.62 34.65 -0.10
N ALA A 3 -19.23 33.62 -0.68
CA ALA A 3 -19.04 33.25 -2.10
C ALA A 3 -20.37 32.75 -2.67
N ASN A 4 -20.54 32.90 -4.01
CA ASN A 4 -21.72 32.37 -4.71
C ASN A 4 -21.65 30.85 -4.87
N GLU A 5 -20.47 30.29 -4.84
CA GLU A 5 -20.19 28.85 -5.00
C GLU A 5 -18.97 28.47 -4.17
N VAL A 6 -18.98 27.25 -3.61
CA VAL A 6 -17.88 26.68 -2.84
C VAL A 6 -17.54 25.30 -3.40
N ILE A 7 -16.27 25.10 -3.77
CA ILE A 7 -15.76 23.83 -4.28
C ILE A 7 -15.02 23.10 -3.16
N LEU A 8 -15.47 21.90 -2.78
CA LEU A 8 -14.81 21.04 -1.81
C LEU A 8 -14.00 19.97 -2.54
N SER A 9 -12.68 19.97 -2.34
CA SER A 9 -11.74 19.02 -2.95
C SER A 9 -10.63 18.58 -1.99
N SER A 10 -11.01 18.29 -0.73
CA SER A 10 -10.08 17.92 0.34
C SER A 10 -9.72 16.42 0.37
N GLY A 11 -10.02 15.68 -0.68
CA GLY A 11 -9.76 14.26 -0.80
C GLY A 11 -10.82 13.37 -0.16
N ALA A 12 -10.61 12.05 -0.27
CA ALA A 12 -11.62 11.04 0.08
C ALA A 12 -11.98 11.02 1.58
N LEU A 13 -11.10 11.46 2.45
CA LEU A 13 -11.28 11.44 3.90
C LEU A 13 -11.83 12.77 4.43
N HIS A 14 -11.25 13.89 4.01
CA HIS A 14 -11.64 15.20 4.57
C HIS A 14 -12.82 15.86 3.84
N THR A 15 -13.08 15.55 2.57
CA THR A 15 -14.27 16.09 1.87
C THR A 15 -15.57 15.65 2.55
N PRO A 16 -15.80 14.34 2.82
CA PRO A 16 -16.99 13.92 3.55
C PRO A 16 -17.05 14.48 4.99
N ALA A 17 -15.91 14.57 5.68
CA ALA A 17 -15.87 15.18 7.02
C ALA A 17 -16.27 16.65 6.99
N THR A 18 -15.81 17.43 6.00
CA THR A 18 -16.19 18.83 5.81
C THR A 18 -17.67 18.98 5.48
N LEU A 19 -18.21 18.11 4.61
CA LEU A 19 -19.65 18.08 4.32
C LEU A 19 -20.46 17.82 5.57
N MET A 20 -20.10 16.81 6.38
CA MET A 20 -20.80 16.48 7.62
C MET A 20 -20.75 17.63 8.61
N ARG A 21 -19.61 18.28 8.82
CA ARG A 21 -19.49 19.46 9.69
C ARG A 21 -20.30 20.67 9.19
N SER A 22 -20.57 20.70 7.88
CA SER A 22 -21.45 21.72 7.27
C SER A 22 -22.93 21.34 7.30
N GLY A 23 -23.30 20.28 8.02
CA GLY A 23 -24.68 19.83 8.16
C GLY A 23 -25.19 18.97 6.99
N VAL A 24 -24.30 18.48 6.12
CA VAL A 24 -24.66 17.62 4.99
C VAL A 24 -24.15 16.20 5.24
N GLY A 25 -25.05 15.28 5.59
CA GLY A 25 -24.68 13.89 5.92
C GLY A 25 -25.86 13.13 6.53
N ARG A 26 -25.57 11.96 7.13
CA ARG A 26 -26.58 11.17 7.81
C ARG A 26 -27.13 11.93 9.03
N ALA A 27 -28.41 12.23 9.03
CA ALA A 27 -29.04 13.08 10.04
C ALA A 27 -28.82 12.59 11.49
N GLY A 28 -28.88 11.26 11.74
CA GLY A 28 -28.60 10.69 13.06
C GLY A 28 -27.19 11.01 13.53
N HIS A 29 -26.19 10.72 12.69
CA HIS A 29 -24.79 10.97 12.99
C HIS A 29 -24.48 12.46 13.23
N LEU A 30 -25.07 13.36 12.44
CA LEU A 30 -24.89 14.80 12.63
C LEU A 30 -25.44 15.26 14.00
N ARG A 31 -26.63 14.79 14.38
CA ARG A 31 -27.25 15.13 15.67
C ARG A 31 -26.45 14.60 16.87
N GLU A 32 -25.83 13.41 16.74
CA GLU A 32 -24.95 12.86 17.78
C GLU A 32 -23.77 13.79 18.10
N HIS A 33 -23.32 14.57 17.11
CA HIS A 33 -22.26 15.56 17.26
C HIS A 33 -22.74 17.00 17.46
N GLY A 34 -24.06 17.21 17.69
CA GLY A 34 -24.64 18.53 17.89
C GLY A 34 -24.63 19.43 16.65
N ILE A 35 -24.60 18.84 15.46
CA ILE A 35 -24.56 19.55 14.18
C ILE A 35 -26.00 19.63 13.61
N ASP A 36 -26.42 20.84 13.26
CA ASP A 36 -27.71 21.08 12.61
C ASP A 36 -27.74 20.42 11.21
N VAL A 37 -28.84 19.72 10.93
CA VAL A 37 -29.01 19.00 9.65
C VAL A 37 -29.49 19.99 8.58
N VAL A 38 -28.60 20.34 7.67
CA VAL A 38 -28.91 21.15 6.48
C VAL A 38 -29.48 20.25 5.37
N ALA A 39 -28.86 19.07 5.16
CA ALA A 39 -29.35 18.09 4.19
C ALA A 39 -29.04 16.67 4.67
N ASP A 40 -30.08 15.83 4.78
CA ASP A 40 -29.89 14.40 5.05
C ASP A 40 -29.40 13.68 3.80
N ARG A 41 -28.18 13.21 3.83
CA ARG A 41 -27.49 12.51 2.74
C ARG A 41 -26.81 11.25 3.25
N ALA A 42 -27.49 10.13 3.16
CA ALA A 42 -27.06 8.84 3.68
C ALA A 42 -25.73 8.35 3.08
N GLY A 43 -25.38 8.77 1.85
CA GLY A 43 -24.16 8.36 1.16
C GLY A 43 -22.88 9.10 1.60
N VAL A 44 -23.00 10.23 2.30
CA VAL A 44 -21.84 11.00 2.76
C VAL A 44 -21.08 10.20 3.83
N GLY A 45 -19.78 9.98 3.59
CA GLY A 45 -18.93 9.16 4.43
C GLY A 45 -19.08 7.65 4.24
N MET A 46 -19.93 7.21 3.32
CA MET A 46 -20.12 5.78 3.01
C MET A 46 -19.29 5.34 1.80
N ASN A 47 -19.11 4.01 1.67
CA ASN A 47 -18.46 3.37 0.53
C ASN A 47 -17.00 3.82 0.31
N LEU A 48 -16.28 4.14 1.36
CA LEU A 48 -14.83 4.36 1.26
C LEU A 48 -14.19 3.11 0.64
N ASN A 49 -13.37 3.33 -0.37
CA ASN A 49 -12.72 2.26 -1.09
C ASN A 49 -11.20 2.46 -1.04
N GLU A 50 -10.47 1.41 -0.68
CA GLU A 50 -9.00 1.40 -0.61
C GLU A 50 -8.46 0.12 -1.24
N HIS A 51 -7.25 0.17 -1.75
CA HIS A 51 -6.56 -0.94 -2.39
C HIS A 51 -5.81 -1.81 -1.38
N PRO A 52 -6.37 -2.94 -0.89
CA PRO A 52 -5.59 -3.85 -0.07
C PRO A 52 -4.40 -4.38 -0.86
N THR A 53 -3.21 -4.18 -0.29
CA THR A 53 -1.93 -4.42 -0.96
C THR A 53 -1.07 -5.35 -0.13
N ILE A 54 -0.41 -6.28 -0.80
CA ILE A 54 0.65 -7.11 -0.23
C ILE A 54 1.91 -6.97 -1.08
N ALA A 55 3.06 -7.18 -0.46
CA ALA A 55 4.33 -7.10 -1.15
C ALA A 55 5.19 -8.33 -0.88
N VAL A 56 5.89 -8.78 -1.91
CA VAL A 56 6.92 -9.80 -1.80
C VAL A 56 8.20 -9.21 -2.36
N SER A 57 9.25 -9.23 -1.55
CA SER A 57 10.59 -8.81 -1.95
C SER A 57 11.49 -10.01 -2.18
N SER A 58 12.53 -9.79 -2.96
CA SER A 58 13.59 -10.77 -3.21
C SER A 58 14.93 -10.07 -3.32
N TYR A 59 15.99 -10.80 -3.04
CA TYR A 59 17.33 -10.34 -3.32
C TYR A 59 17.58 -10.33 -4.83
N LEU A 60 18.02 -9.19 -5.35
CA LEU A 60 18.41 -9.04 -6.75
C LEU A 60 19.89 -9.37 -6.95
N HIS A 61 20.18 -10.19 -7.96
CA HIS A 61 21.55 -10.43 -8.40
C HIS A 61 22.17 -9.14 -8.95
N SER A 62 23.50 -9.03 -8.93
CA SER A 62 24.21 -7.79 -9.29
C SER A 62 23.75 -7.19 -10.61
N ASP A 63 23.61 -8.04 -11.62
CA ASP A 63 23.31 -7.64 -13.00
C ASP A 63 21.83 -7.24 -13.20
N ALA A 64 20.97 -7.59 -12.22
CA ALA A 64 19.56 -7.24 -12.22
C ALA A 64 19.26 -5.96 -11.43
N ARG A 65 20.26 -5.38 -10.78
CA ARG A 65 20.09 -4.14 -9.98
C ARG A 65 20.03 -2.91 -10.84
N LEU A 66 19.29 -1.93 -10.36
CA LEU A 66 19.23 -0.62 -10.98
C LEU A 66 20.48 0.19 -10.61
N HIS A 67 21.38 0.39 -11.56
CA HIS A 67 22.63 1.13 -11.36
C HIS A 67 22.51 2.63 -11.56
N GLU A 68 21.47 3.08 -12.30
CA GLU A 68 21.29 4.51 -12.57
C GLU A 68 20.66 5.22 -11.38
N LEU A 69 21.36 6.23 -10.88
CA LEU A 69 20.80 7.17 -9.89
C LEU A 69 19.69 8.02 -10.56
N GLY A 70 18.55 8.15 -9.90
CA GLY A 70 17.44 8.98 -10.37
C GLY A 70 16.32 8.27 -11.12
N ARG A 71 16.47 7.03 -11.55
CA ARG A 71 15.32 6.24 -12.06
C ARG A 71 14.34 5.92 -10.94
N GLY A 72 13.04 6.00 -11.27
CA GLY A 72 11.95 5.64 -10.36
C GLY A 72 12.06 4.21 -9.83
N HIS A 73 11.44 3.94 -8.70
CA HIS A 73 11.45 2.61 -8.09
C HIS A 73 10.68 1.58 -8.91
N ALA A 74 9.47 1.93 -9.36
CA ALA A 74 8.63 1.09 -10.20
C ALA A 74 9.11 1.16 -11.65
N GLN A 75 9.39 0.02 -12.24
CA GLN A 75 9.88 -0.10 -13.62
C GLN A 75 8.80 -0.63 -14.56
N VAL A 76 8.00 -1.56 -14.08
CA VAL A 76 6.94 -2.21 -14.84
C VAL A 76 5.70 -2.32 -13.96
N ALA A 77 4.56 -2.11 -14.58
CA ALA A 77 3.27 -2.37 -13.97
C ALA A 77 2.34 -3.02 -14.97
N PHE A 78 1.50 -3.94 -14.52
CA PHE A 78 0.53 -4.62 -15.36
C PHE A 78 -0.75 -4.94 -14.60
N ARG A 79 -1.82 -5.11 -15.34
CA ARG A 79 -3.11 -5.61 -14.83
C ARG A 79 -3.36 -7.00 -15.34
N TYR A 80 -4.08 -7.79 -14.54
CA TYR A 80 -4.59 -9.08 -14.96
C TYR A 80 -5.94 -9.36 -14.33
N SER A 81 -6.64 -10.33 -14.87
CA SER A 81 -7.89 -10.83 -14.28
C SER A 81 -7.59 -11.99 -13.34
N SER A 82 -8.08 -11.94 -12.12
CA SER A 82 -7.89 -13.00 -11.14
C SER A 82 -8.56 -14.31 -11.59
N GLY A 83 -9.70 -14.21 -12.28
CA GLY A 83 -10.53 -15.34 -12.63
C GLY A 83 -11.35 -15.89 -11.44
N ILE A 84 -11.35 -15.20 -10.31
CA ILE A 84 -12.20 -15.54 -9.17
C ILE A 84 -13.65 -15.24 -9.54
N GLU A 85 -14.54 -16.14 -9.14
CA GLU A 85 -15.99 -16.03 -9.37
C GLU A 85 -16.52 -14.68 -8.86
N ASP A 86 -17.45 -14.10 -9.59
CA ASP A 86 -18.03 -12.78 -9.33
C ASP A 86 -17.03 -11.60 -9.28
N CYS A 87 -15.83 -11.79 -9.81
CA CYS A 87 -14.86 -10.71 -9.96
C CYS A 87 -14.80 -10.22 -11.43
N GLY A 88 -14.70 -8.91 -11.59
CA GLY A 88 -14.59 -8.29 -12.92
C GLY A 88 -13.24 -8.51 -13.60
N ALA A 89 -13.18 -8.26 -14.90
CA ALA A 89 -11.93 -8.31 -15.63
C ALA A 89 -10.95 -7.23 -15.18
N GLN A 90 -9.63 -7.52 -15.28
CA GLN A 90 -8.54 -6.60 -14.91
C GLN A 90 -8.67 -6.03 -13.49
N ASP A 91 -9.08 -6.89 -12.58
CA ASP A 91 -9.38 -6.58 -11.19
C ASP A 91 -8.13 -6.56 -10.28
N MET A 92 -7.00 -7.03 -10.80
CA MET A 92 -5.72 -7.06 -10.10
C MET A 92 -4.68 -6.15 -10.77
N TYR A 93 -3.80 -5.59 -9.94
CA TYR A 93 -2.68 -4.78 -10.40
C TYR A 93 -1.39 -5.24 -9.72
N VAL A 94 -0.31 -5.24 -10.50
CA VAL A 94 1.02 -5.58 -10.03
C VAL A 94 2.00 -4.51 -10.47
N SER A 95 2.86 -4.07 -9.54
CA SER A 95 3.99 -3.21 -9.85
C SER A 95 5.29 -3.91 -9.45
N ALA A 96 6.22 -3.99 -10.36
CA ALA A 96 7.56 -4.47 -10.09
C ALA A 96 8.50 -3.29 -9.80
N SER A 97 9.17 -3.34 -8.65
CA SER A 97 10.15 -2.36 -8.22
C SER A 97 11.55 -2.96 -8.24
N ALA A 98 12.48 -2.28 -8.91
CA ALA A 98 13.89 -2.72 -9.00
C ALA A 98 14.74 -2.27 -7.80
N LYS A 99 14.19 -1.52 -6.87
CA LYS A 99 14.81 -1.17 -5.58
C LYS A 99 13.73 -0.85 -4.57
N SER A 100 13.93 -1.22 -3.32
CA SER A 100 12.98 -0.97 -2.22
C SER A 100 13.34 0.24 -1.35
N GLY A 101 14.49 0.87 -1.56
CA GLY A 101 14.92 2.03 -0.79
C GLY A 101 16.20 2.69 -1.31
N TRP A 102 16.54 3.84 -0.74
CA TRP A 102 17.73 4.64 -1.09
C TRP A 102 19.03 4.00 -0.61
N HIS A 103 18.99 3.22 0.45
CA HIS A 103 20.15 2.66 1.15
C HIS A 103 20.62 1.33 0.51
N ALA A 104 21.85 0.92 0.85
CA ALA A 104 22.52 -0.22 0.22
C ALA A 104 21.72 -1.55 0.28
N VAL A 105 20.99 -1.80 1.35
CA VAL A 105 20.08 -2.95 1.45
C VAL A 105 18.92 -2.79 0.46
N GLY A 106 18.26 -1.62 0.45
CA GLY A 106 17.12 -1.36 -0.43
C GLY A 106 17.48 -1.44 -1.92
N GLN A 107 18.71 -1.12 -2.30
CA GLN A 107 19.21 -1.24 -3.66
C GLN A 107 19.45 -2.68 -4.11
N ARG A 108 19.49 -3.62 -3.16
CA ARG A 108 19.65 -5.06 -3.41
C ARG A 108 18.34 -5.83 -3.39
N LEU A 109 17.26 -5.16 -3.08
CA LEU A 109 15.93 -5.78 -2.97
C LEU A 109 15.00 -5.26 -4.06
N GLY A 110 14.53 -6.17 -4.90
CA GLY A 110 13.37 -5.94 -5.77
C GLY A 110 12.09 -6.34 -5.05
N SER A 111 10.98 -5.74 -5.44
CA SER A 111 9.69 -6.03 -4.84
C SER A 111 8.59 -6.11 -5.88
N PHE A 112 7.69 -7.07 -5.72
CA PHE A 112 6.39 -7.07 -6.36
C PHE A 112 5.36 -6.58 -5.38
N LEU A 113 4.66 -5.51 -5.75
CA LEU A 113 3.49 -5.00 -5.04
C LEU A 113 2.25 -5.49 -5.77
N LEU A 114 1.40 -6.19 -5.06
CA LEU A 114 0.23 -6.87 -5.56
C LEU A 114 -0.99 -6.28 -4.86
N TRP A 115 -1.92 -5.70 -5.61
CA TRP A 115 -3.15 -5.16 -5.00
C TRP A 115 -4.41 -5.40 -5.80
N CYS A 116 -5.52 -5.46 -5.08
CA CYS A 116 -6.84 -5.47 -5.68
C CYS A 116 -7.09 -4.10 -6.32
N ASN A 117 -7.09 -4.05 -7.65
CA ASN A 117 -7.30 -2.81 -8.38
C ASN A 117 -8.77 -2.32 -8.34
N LYS A 118 -9.69 -3.25 -8.13
CA LYS A 118 -11.13 -3.00 -7.98
C LYS A 118 -11.66 -3.77 -6.77
N PRO A 119 -11.36 -3.32 -5.53
CA PRO A 119 -11.83 -4.02 -4.34
C PRO A 119 -13.33 -3.92 -4.17
N TYR A 120 -13.91 -4.95 -3.54
CA TYR A 120 -15.34 -5.04 -3.20
C TYR A 120 -15.61 -4.59 -1.77
N SER A 121 -14.62 -4.71 -0.88
CA SER A 121 -14.69 -4.18 0.48
C SER A 121 -15.01 -2.68 0.49
N ARG A 122 -15.82 -2.26 1.44
CA ARG A 122 -16.27 -0.87 1.58
C ARG A 122 -16.14 -0.44 3.01
N GLY A 123 -15.49 0.69 3.20
CA GLY A 123 -15.31 1.34 4.47
C GLY A 123 -16.20 2.57 4.64
N THR A 124 -15.93 3.30 5.71
CA THR A 124 -16.67 4.50 6.08
C THR A 124 -15.75 5.60 6.59
N VAL A 125 -16.23 6.83 6.48
CA VAL A 125 -15.68 8.02 7.12
C VAL A 125 -16.76 8.62 8.00
N GLY A 126 -16.48 8.79 9.28
CA GLY A 126 -17.36 9.43 10.27
C GLY A 126 -16.71 10.65 10.90
N LEU A 127 -17.46 11.36 11.73
CA LEU A 127 -16.91 12.38 12.60
C LEU A 127 -16.59 11.79 13.97
N THR A 128 -15.49 12.23 14.55
CA THR A 128 -15.18 12.04 15.98
C THR A 128 -15.68 13.22 16.82
N SER A 129 -15.83 14.40 16.17
CA SER A 129 -16.23 15.64 16.80
C SER A 129 -16.71 16.66 15.78
N ALA A 130 -17.50 17.64 16.21
CA ALA A 130 -17.84 18.82 15.41
C ALA A 130 -16.65 19.77 15.21
N ASP A 131 -15.59 19.66 16.02
CA ASP A 131 -14.37 20.47 15.89
C ASP A 131 -13.73 20.26 14.49
N PRO A 132 -13.53 21.33 13.69
CA PRO A 132 -12.90 21.22 12.37
C PRO A 132 -11.46 20.75 12.42
N MET A 133 -10.77 20.86 13.55
CA MET A 133 -9.38 20.42 13.72
C MET A 133 -9.28 18.95 14.17
N ALA A 134 -10.38 18.31 14.55
CA ALA A 134 -10.37 16.89 14.89
C ALA A 134 -10.29 16.02 13.62
N GLU A 135 -9.47 14.99 13.67
CA GLU A 135 -9.38 14.01 12.57
C GLU A 135 -10.70 13.21 12.47
N PRO A 136 -11.13 12.87 11.25
CA PRO A 136 -12.30 12.02 11.06
C PRO A 136 -12.01 10.59 11.55
N ASP A 137 -13.06 9.87 11.93
CA ASP A 137 -13.02 8.43 12.14
C ASP A 137 -13.05 7.72 10.79
N VAL A 138 -12.03 6.90 10.52
CA VAL A 138 -11.85 6.23 9.22
C VAL A 138 -11.75 4.73 9.41
N ALA A 139 -12.77 4.02 8.98
CA ALA A 139 -12.78 2.57 8.93
C ALA A 139 -12.65 2.10 7.48
N PHE A 140 -11.47 1.63 7.08
CA PHE A 140 -11.23 1.13 5.71
C PHE A 140 -11.94 -0.19 5.43
N GLU A 141 -12.16 -1.02 6.44
CA GLU A 141 -12.79 -2.34 6.33
C GLU A 141 -12.17 -3.21 5.23
N MET A 142 -10.83 -3.08 5.06
CA MET A 142 -10.09 -3.85 4.05
C MET A 142 -10.27 -5.34 4.29
N LEU A 143 -10.51 -6.10 3.21
CA LEU A 143 -10.75 -7.56 3.22
C LEU A 143 -12.05 -7.98 3.93
N SER A 144 -12.98 -7.07 4.19
CA SER A 144 -14.32 -7.40 4.68
C SER A 144 -15.13 -8.21 3.66
N ASP A 145 -14.87 -8.01 2.37
CA ASP A 145 -15.38 -8.88 1.31
C ASP A 145 -14.35 -9.99 1.01
N ARG A 146 -14.81 -11.25 1.12
CA ARG A 146 -13.96 -12.43 0.95
C ARG A 146 -13.29 -12.50 -0.42
N ARG A 147 -13.91 -11.96 -1.47
CA ARG A 147 -13.34 -11.91 -2.82
C ARG A 147 -11.99 -11.18 -2.86
N ASP A 148 -11.85 -10.13 -2.07
CA ASP A 148 -10.59 -9.36 -1.98
C ASP A 148 -9.47 -10.22 -1.39
N LEU A 149 -9.76 -10.97 -0.34
CA LEU A 149 -8.80 -11.88 0.28
C LEU A 149 -8.40 -13.03 -0.67
N GLU A 150 -9.37 -13.66 -1.34
CA GLU A 150 -9.07 -14.78 -2.25
C GLU A 150 -8.25 -14.31 -3.46
N ARG A 151 -8.49 -13.10 -3.97
CA ARG A 151 -7.65 -12.50 -5.03
C ARG A 151 -6.21 -12.25 -4.59
N LEU A 152 -6.00 -11.75 -3.38
CA LEU A 152 -4.64 -11.58 -2.84
C LEU A 152 -3.94 -12.92 -2.63
N LYS A 153 -4.65 -13.95 -2.15
CA LYS A 153 -4.10 -15.31 -2.06
C LYS A 153 -3.73 -15.88 -3.42
N ASP A 154 -4.57 -15.68 -4.44
CA ASP A 154 -4.28 -16.09 -5.82
C ASP A 154 -3.04 -15.37 -6.35
N SER A 155 -2.91 -14.07 -6.08
CA SER A 155 -1.75 -13.28 -6.46
C SER A 155 -0.45 -13.85 -5.89
N ILE A 156 -0.45 -14.25 -4.62
CA ILE A 156 0.72 -14.88 -3.99
C ILE A 156 1.05 -16.22 -4.66
N ARG A 157 0.05 -17.05 -4.99
CA ARG A 157 0.29 -18.33 -5.69
C ARG A 157 0.90 -18.12 -7.08
N ARG A 158 0.38 -17.14 -7.84
CA ARG A 158 0.94 -16.77 -9.16
C ARG A 158 2.37 -16.25 -9.04
N LEU A 159 2.64 -15.44 -8.03
CA LEU A 159 3.99 -14.93 -7.78
C LEU A 159 4.95 -16.06 -7.36
N ALA A 160 4.49 -17.00 -6.53
CA ALA A 160 5.28 -18.18 -6.17
C ALA A 160 5.63 -19.02 -7.42
N ALA A 161 4.67 -19.20 -8.35
CA ALA A 161 4.93 -19.86 -9.62
C ALA A 161 5.94 -19.09 -10.48
N LEU A 162 5.85 -17.75 -10.51
CA LEU A 162 6.82 -16.90 -11.19
C LEU A 162 8.24 -17.08 -10.62
N PHE A 163 8.40 -17.10 -9.29
CA PHE A 163 9.69 -17.33 -8.65
C PHE A 163 10.23 -18.75 -8.83
N ALA A 164 9.36 -19.72 -9.16
CA ALA A 164 9.78 -21.08 -9.51
C ALA A 164 10.27 -21.20 -10.97
N ASP A 165 10.02 -20.18 -11.80
CA ASP A 165 10.48 -20.18 -13.20
C ASP A 165 12.01 -20.05 -13.25
N PRO A 166 12.72 -20.89 -14.05
CA PRO A 166 14.18 -20.82 -14.20
C PRO A 166 14.71 -19.44 -14.62
N ALA A 167 13.95 -18.66 -15.39
CA ALA A 167 14.35 -17.32 -15.79
C ALA A 167 14.49 -16.38 -14.58
N MET A 168 13.68 -16.55 -13.53
CA MET A 168 13.79 -15.75 -12.30
C MET A 168 15.05 -16.04 -11.51
N ASN A 169 15.60 -17.26 -11.59
CA ASN A 169 16.84 -17.64 -10.92
C ASN A 169 18.06 -16.86 -11.42
N ASN A 170 18.00 -16.29 -12.62
CA ASN A 170 19.05 -15.42 -13.14
C ASN A 170 18.93 -13.98 -12.65
N VAL A 171 17.80 -13.59 -12.10
CA VAL A 171 17.47 -12.21 -11.71
C VAL A 171 17.43 -12.05 -10.19
N ALA A 172 16.81 -12.99 -9.50
CA ALA A 172 16.50 -12.85 -8.08
C ALA A 172 16.54 -14.19 -7.33
N SER A 173 16.73 -14.11 -6.03
CA SER A 173 16.68 -15.27 -5.12
C SER A 173 16.09 -14.88 -3.77
N ASP A 174 15.86 -15.90 -2.94
CA ASP A 174 15.41 -15.74 -1.54
C ASP A 174 14.17 -14.83 -1.40
N PRO A 175 13.01 -15.15 -2.05
CA PRO A 175 11.79 -14.35 -1.91
C PRO A 175 11.25 -14.42 -0.48
N PHE A 176 10.75 -13.29 0.01
CA PHE A 176 10.17 -13.17 1.35
C PHE A 176 9.01 -12.16 1.36
N PRO A 177 8.00 -12.35 2.24
CA PRO A 177 6.94 -11.37 2.39
C PRO A 177 7.50 -10.07 2.97
N SER A 178 7.19 -8.95 2.34
CA SER A 178 7.63 -7.63 2.81
C SER A 178 6.60 -7.06 3.78
N ASN A 179 7.08 -6.39 4.80
CA ASN A 179 6.25 -5.57 5.67
C ASN A 179 6.89 -4.19 5.87
N TYR A 180 6.09 -3.23 6.28
CA TYR A 180 6.55 -1.89 6.64
C TYR A 180 6.57 -1.76 8.17
N SER A 181 7.43 -2.55 8.81
CA SER A 181 7.60 -2.54 10.26
C SER A 181 8.29 -1.24 10.73
N GLU A 182 8.14 -0.94 12.03
CA GLU A 182 8.84 0.18 12.67
C GLU A 182 10.37 0.05 12.52
N ARG A 183 10.89 -1.18 12.49
CA ARG A 183 12.30 -1.45 12.25
C ARG A 183 12.73 -1.04 10.85
N VAL A 184 11.96 -1.43 9.82
CA VAL A 184 12.18 -1.02 8.43
C VAL A 184 12.11 0.50 8.30
N ARG A 185 11.12 1.15 8.92
CA ARG A 185 10.97 2.60 8.95
C ARG A 185 12.20 3.30 9.55
N ARG A 186 12.70 2.82 10.69
CA ARG A 186 13.90 3.37 11.34
C ARG A 186 15.15 3.24 10.49
N ILE A 187 15.35 2.11 9.83
CA ILE A 187 16.49 1.87 8.94
C ILE A 187 16.37 2.71 7.67
N GLY A 188 15.14 2.93 7.18
CA GLY A 188 14.86 3.78 6.04
C GLY A 188 15.13 5.28 6.26
N ALA A 189 15.25 5.74 7.50
CA ALA A 189 15.55 7.14 7.79
C ALA A 189 16.92 7.56 7.23
N VAL A 190 16.97 8.72 6.57
CA VAL A 190 18.19 9.25 5.92
C VAL A 190 19.14 9.82 6.96
N THR A 191 20.04 8.97 7.48
CA THR A 191 21.07 9.34 8.47
C THR A 191 22.42 8.71 8.10
N THR A 192 23.52 9.34 8.53
CA THR A 192 24.87 8.78 8.35
C THR A 192 25.01 7.41 9.01
N LYS A 193 24.43 7.23 10.21
CA LYS A 193 24.40 5.94 10.91
C LYS A 193 23.75 4.85 10.06
N ASN A 194 22.60 5.12 9.49
CA ASN A 194 21.88 4.15 8.65
C ASN A 194 22.62 3.91 7.33
N LYS A 195 23.26 4.92 6.76
CA LYS A 195 24.11 4.74 5.57
C LYS A 195 25.21 3.72 5.84
N VAL A 196 25.95 3.86 6.94
CA VAL A 196 27.03 2.93 7.31
C VAL A 196 26.46 1.55 7.63
N LEU A 197 25.45 1.47 8.49
CA LEU A 197 24.82 0.20 8.88
C LEU A 197 24.31 -0.57 7.66
N THR A 198 23.57 0.08 6.79
CA THR A 198 23.00 -0.57 5.60
C THR A 198 24.06 -0.92 4.56
N SER A 199 25.21 -0.22 4.54
CA SER A 199 26.34 -0.61 3.69
C SER A 199 26.98 -1.93 4.16
N ILE A 200 27.19 -2.09 5.46
CA ILE A 200 27.69 -3.35 6.04
C ILE A 200 26.73 -4.49 5.77
N LEU A 201 25.43 -4.28 6.05
CA LEU A 201 24.40 -5.28 5.81
C LEU A 201 24.27 -5.62 4.32
N GLY A 202 24.36 -4.63 3.44
CA GLY A 202 24.37 -4.84 2.00
C GLY A 202 25.54 -5.72 1.55
N PHE A 203 26.73 -5.51 2.09
CA PHE A 203 27.87 -6.37 1.83
C PHE A 203 27.64 -7.82 2.29
N LEU A 204 27.04 -8.02 3.46
CA LEU A 204 26.68 -9.36 3.95
C LEU A 204 25.60 -10.02 3.07
N MET A 205 24.68 -9.25 2.50
CA MET A 205 23.69 -9.76 1.54
C MET A 205 24.33 -10.24 0.22
N ASP A 206 25.46 -9.70 -0.18
CA ASP A 206 26.19 -10.16 -1.37
C ASP A 206 26.96 -11.48 -1.12
N ALA A 207 27.13 -11.87 0.15
CA ALA A 207 27.71 -13.15 0.49
C ALA A 207 26.72 -14.31 0.20
N PRO A 208 27.21 -15.49 -0.28
CA PRO A 208 26.33 -16.59 -0.63
C PRO A 208 25.73 -17.29 0.60
N GLY A 209 24.56 -17.91 0.39
CA GLY A 209 23.96 -18.89 1.28
C GLY A 209 23.40 -18.35 2.59
N LEU A 210 23.79 -18.98 3.70
CA LEU A 210 23.21 -18.72 5.03
C LEU A 210 23.41 -17.29 5.53
N LEU A 211 24.51 -16.62 5.18
CA LEU A 211 24.77 -15.25 5.59
C LEU A 211 23.75 -14.27 5.00
N ARG A 212 23.41 -14.43 3.72
CA ARG A 212 22.38 -13.64 3.06
C ARG A 212 21.01 -13.82 3.73
N ARG A 213 20.59 -15.08 3.93
CA ARG A 213 19.31 -15.39 4.58
C ARG A 213 19.25 -14.84 5.99
N SER A 214 20.35 -14.95 6.75
CA SER A 214 20.43 -14.37 8.08
C SER A 214 20.33 -12.85 8.07
N ALA A 215 20.95 -12.17 7.10
CA ALA A 215 20.83 -10.73 6.92
C ALA A 215 19.39 -10.31 6.55
N ILE A 216 18.72 -11.05 5.66
CA ILE A 216 17.31 -10.79 5.27
C ILE A 216 16.37 -11.02 6.46
N ASN A 217 16.50 -12.14 7.17
CA ASN A 217 15.67 -12.45 8.33
C ASN A 217 15.89 -11.50 9.52
N GLY A 218 16.98 -10.78 9.51
CA GLY A 218 17.30 -9.74 10.48
C GLY A 218 16.48 -8.45 10.30
N PHE A 219 15.71 -8.29 9.22
CA PHE A 219 14.85 -7.15 8.93
C PHE A 219 13.37 -7.44 9.16
#